data_6fe1c51eec2ecaf1dcc0532797072ab0
#
_entry.id   6fe1c51eec2ecaf1dcc0532797072ab0
#
_cell.length_a   1.000
_cell.length_b   1.000
_cell.length_c   1.000
_cell.angle_alpha   90.00
_cell.angle_beta   90.00
_cell.angle_gamma   90.00
#
_symmetry.space_group_name_H-M   'P 1'
#
loop_
_entity.id
_entity.type
_entity.pdbx_description
1 polymer ?
#
loop_
_entity_poly.entity_id
_entity_poly.type
_entity_poly.pdbx_seq_one_letter_code
_entity_poly.pdbx_strand_id
1 'polypeptide(L)'
;PVGAAAPSGPILGMRMAMQVPVLKEGQHVVELGAGTGAITTQLLKSGIDGKQLVSIERSEAMSSHLRNRFPLVKVIQGDASRLKKLLEDDHGIQSSSVACIVSGLPLRSLPTPVVESILAEAQSILPSGGRFIQFTYDIRKTPNPALSAFHRRNTRVVWMNFPPARVDVFEKP
;
A
#
# COMPACT_ATOMS: atom_id res chain seq x y z
N PRO A 1 3.26 -23.17 -4.16
CA PRO A 1 3.94 -22.05 -4.81
C PRO A 1 2.95 -20.90 -4.85
N VAL A 2 3.14 -19.94 -3.97
CA VAL A 2 2.43 -18.66 -4.02
C VAL A 2 2.94 -18.02 -5.30
N GLY A 3 2.05 -17.77 -6.28
CA GLY A 3 2.40 -17.12 -7.52
C GLY A 3 3.12 -15.82 -7.19
N ALA A 4 4.41 -15.77 -7.48
CA ALA A 4 5.18 -14.55 -7.36
C ALA A 4 4.56 -13.55 -8.34
N ALA A 5 3.77 -12.61 -7.82
CA ALA A 5 3.38 -11.45 -8.59
C ALA A 5 4.69 -10.81 -9.07
N ALA A 6 4.81 -10.58 -10.38
CA ALA A 6 5.98 -9.91 -10.92
C ALA A 6 6.22 -8.62 -10.11
N PRO A 7 7.45 -8.34 -9.68
CA PRO A 7 7.72 -7.15 -8.88
C PRO A 7 7.23 -5.93 -9.63
N SER A 8 6.55 -5.03 -8.93
CA SER A 8 6.06 -3.77 -9.50
C SER A 8 7.22 -3.04 -10.15
N GLY A 9 7.12 -2.75 -11.43
CA GLY A 9 8.18 -2.05 -12.14
C GLY A 9 8.41 -0.64 -11.56
N PRO A 10 9.60 -0.04 -11.77
CA PRO A 10 9.90 1.31 -11.25
C PRO A 10 8.88 2.36 -11.70
N ILE A 11 8.38 2.26 -12.92
CA ILE A 11 7.38 3.20 -13.46
C ILE A 11 6.05 3.06 -12.73
N LEU A 12 5.61 1.84 -12.45
CA LEU A 12 4.39 1.60 -11.69
C LEU A 12 4.50 2.17 -10.27
N GLY A 13 5.58 1.86 -9.57
CA GLY A 13 5.84 2.38 -8.23
C GLY A 13 5.90 3.91 -8.19
N MET A 14 6.54 4.53 -9.18
CA MET A 14 6.57 6.00 -9.33
C MET A 14 5.15 6.57 -9.52
N ARG A 15 4.33 5.95 -10.37
CA ARG A 15 2.95 6.40 -10.59
C ARG A 15 2.09 6.28 -9.34
N MET A 16 2.31 5.25 -8.53
CA MET A 16 1.65 5.12 -7.22
C MET A 16 2.13 6.20 -6.24
N ALA A 17 3.44 6.43 -6.16
CA ALA A 17 4.02 7.44 -5.28
C ALA A 17 3.52 8.86 -5.58
N MET A 18 3.31 9.19 -6.85
CA MET A 18 2.75 10.48 -7.27
C MET A 18 1.30 10.71 -6.80
N GLN A 19 0.59 9.68 -6.37
CA GLN A 19 -0.79 9.80 -5.86
C GLN A 19 -0.83 10.04 -4.34
N VAL A 20 0.29 9.88 -3.65
CA VAL A 20 0.39 10.15 -2.21
C VAL A 20 0.20 11.64 -1.97
N PRO A 21 -0.67 12.04 -1.02
CA PRO A 21 -0.84 13.45 -0.69
C PRO A 21 0.42 14.03 -0.05
N VAL A 22 0.55 15.34 -0.07
CA VAL A 22 1.59 16.02 0.72
C VAL A 22 1.34 15.73 2.20
N LEU A 23 2.34 15.17 2.86
CA LEU A 23 2.26 14.81 4.27
C LEU A 23 2.59 16.01 5.16
N LYS A 24 1.84 16.13 6.25
CA LYS A 24 2.17 17.02 7.37
C LYS A 24 3.14 16.33 8.31
N GLU A 25 3.77 17.10 9.17
CA GLU A 25 4.57 16.56 10.28
C GLU A 25 3.72 15.60 11.13
N GLY A 26 4.28 14.46 11.51
CA GLY A 26 3.61 13.41 12.28
C GLY A 26 2.63 12.55 11.50
N GLN A 27 2.40 12.81 10.21
CA GLN A 27 1.61 11.94 9.36
C GLN A 27 2.44 10.81 8.75
N HIS A 28 1.78 9.69 8.47
CA HIS A 28 2.40 8.49 7.91
C HIS A 28 1.71 8.05 6.61
N VAL A 29 2.54 7.49 5.73
CA VAL A 29 2.10 6.60 4.65
C VAL A 29 2.32 5.17 5.10
N VAL A 30 1.33 4.32 4.92
CA VAL A 30 1.43 2.88 5.20
C VAL A 30 1.48 2.12 3.87
N GLU A 31 2.55 1.39 3.64
CA GLU A 31 2.71 0.50 2.49
C GLU A 31 2.33 -0.93 2.90
N LEU A 32 1.44 -1.56 2.15
CA LEU A 32 1.03 -2.95 2.36
C LEU A 32 1.69 -3.86 1.34
N GLY A 33 2.36 -4.92 1.79
CA GLY A 33 3.01 -5.89 0.93
C GLY A 33 4.25 -5.32 0.25
N ALA A 34 5.19 -4.81 1.03
CA ALA A 34 6.38 -4.13 0.51
C ALA A 34 7.31 -5.06 -0.30
N GLY A 35 7.30 -6.37 -0.04
CA GLY A 35 8.05 -7.37 -0.79
C GLY A 35 9.54 -7.06 -0.88
N THR A 36 10.05 -6.89 -2.10
CA THR A 36 11.45 -6.53 -2.35
C THR A 36 11.77 -5.06 -2.16
N GLY A 37 10.77 -4.21 -1.86
CA GLY A 37 10.92 -2.77 -1.67
C GLY A 37 10.89 -1.96 -2.97
N ALA A 38 10.28 -2.48 -4.03
CA ALA A 38 10.17 -1.76 -5.30
C ALA A 38 9.33 -0.48 -5.17
N ILE A 39 8.16 -0.57 -4.54
CA ILE A 39 7.30 0.58 -4.24
C ILE A 39 7.94 1.45 -3.17
N THR A 40 8.47 0.87 -2.08
CA THR A 40 9.22 1.57 -1.03
C THR A 40 10.27 2.51 -1.62
N THR A 41 11.06 2.00 -2.57
CA THR A 41 12.10 2.80 -3.26
C THR A 41 11.50 4.02 -3.96
N GLN A 42 10.38 3.88 -4.63
CA GLN A 42 9.76 4.98 -5.37
C GLN A 42 9.07 5.99 -4.44
N LEU A 43 8.49 5.54 -3.33
CA LEU A 43 7.94 6.41 -2.29
C LEU A 43 9.03 7.31 -1.71
N LEU A 44 10.19 6.75 -1.37
CA LEU A 44 11.34 7.52 -0.88
C LEU A 44 11.90 8.47 -1.95
N LYS A 45 12.02 8.02 -3.20
CA LYS A 45 12.48 8.87 -4.32
C LYS A 45 11.52 10.02 -4.63
N SER A 46 10.23 9.89 -4.32
CA SER A 46 9.25 10.98 -4.49
C SER A 46 9.35 12.07 -3.42
N GLY A 47 10.23 11.90 -2.43
CA GLY A 47 10.46 12.88 -1.37
C GLY A 47 9.76 12.59 -0.05
N ILE A 48 9.15 11.42 0.10
CA ILE A 48 8.59 10.99 1.39
C ILE A 48 9.76 10.70 2.34
N ASP A 49 9.74 11.31 3.53
CA ASP A 49 10.73 11.01 4.57
C ASP A 49 10.58 9.55 5.03
N GLY A 50 11.69 8.82 5.11
CA GLY A 50 11.69 7.44 5.57
C GLY A 50 11.04 7.25 6.96
N LYS A 51 11.12 8.24 7.82
CA LYS A 51 10.46 8.23 9.14
C LYS A 51 8.93 8.34 9.07
N GLN A 52 8.40 8.84 7.96
CA GLN A 52 6.97 8.93 7.69
C GLN A 52 6.44 7.71 6.93
N LEU A 53 7.31 6.78 6.54
CA LEU A 53 6.93 5.57 5.81
C LEU A 53 6.94 4.35 6.74
N VAL A 54 5.80 3.67 6.79
CA VAL A 54 5.60 2.42 7.53
C VAL A 54 5.31 1.33 6.50
N SER A 55 6.15 0.31 6.40
CA SER A 55 5.98 -0.80 5.46
C SER A 55 5.60 -2.08 6.18
N ILE A 56 4.46 -2.65 5.80
CA ILE A 56 3.95 -3.92 6.32
C ILE A 56 4.32 -5.04 5.36
N GLU A 57 5.01 -6.05 5.87
CA GLU A 57 5.41 -7.22 5.09
C GLU A 57 5.22 -8.49 5.91
N ARG A 58 4.57 -9.49 5.32
CA ARG A 58 4.25 -10.74 6.00
C ARG A 58 5.46 -11.67 6.13
N SER A 59 6.32 -11.68 5.12
CA SER A 59 7.51 -12.55 5.08
C SER A 59 8.60 -12.02 6.01
N GLU A 60 9.07 -12.85 6.93
CA GLU A 60 10.20 -12.53 7.82
C GLU A 60 11.48 -12.22 7.03
N ALA A 61 11.79 -13.03 6.01
CA ALA A 61 12.97 -12.84 5.18
C ALA A 61 12.93 -11.51 4.42
N MET A 62 11.76 -11.15 3.84
CA MET A 62 11.57 -9.88 3.15
C MET A 62 11.60 -8.71 4.13
N SER A 63 10.98 -8.83 5.29
CA SER A 63 11.02 -7.78 6.34
C SER A 63 12.45 -7.50 6.80
N SER A 64 13.25 -8.54 6.99
CA SER A 64 14.67 -8.39 7.35
C SER A 64 15.47 -7.72 6.23
N HIS A 65 15.24 -8.11 4.98
CA HIS A 65 15.84 -7.46 3.81
C HIS A 65 15.48 -5.98 3.72
N LEU A 66 14.21 -5.64 3.93
CA LEU A 66 13.73 -4.25 3.90
C LEU A 66 14.35 -3.40 5.01
N ARG A 67 14.45 -3.91 6.24
CA ARG A 67 15.09 -3.20 7.36
C ARG A 67 16.54 -2.86 7.07
N ASN A 68 17.27 -3.79 6.47
CA ASN A 68 18.67 -3.57 6.09
C ASN A 68 18.80 -2.54 4.95
N ARG A 69 17.89 -2.60 3.98
CA ARG A 69 17.94 -1.74 2.80
C ARG A 69 17.44 -0.31 3.08
N PHE A 70 16.47 -0.17 3.98
CA PHE A 70 15.79 1.10 4.27
C PHE A 70 15.78 1.38 5.77
N PRO A 71 16.93 1.74 6.37
CA PRO A 71 17.08 1.83 7.83
C PRO A 71 16.22 2.92 8.49
N LEU A 72 15.74 3.92 7.72
CA LEU A 72 14.85 4.97 8.23
C LEU A 72 13.37 4.60 8.15
N VAL A 73 13.02 3.60 7.35
CA VAL A 73 11.63 3.14 7.19
C VAL A 73 11.26 2.23 8.35
N LYS A 74 10.09 2.42 8.91
CA LYS A 74 9.56 1.51 9.93
C LYS A 74 8.98 0.27 9.24
N VAL A 75 9.74 -0.81 9.20
CA VAL A 75 9.31 -2.09 8.63
C VAL A 75 8.71 -2.96 9.73
N ILE A 76 7.43 -3.27 9.60
CA ILE A 76 6.65 -4.11 10.51
C ILE A 76 6.39 -5.46 9.82
N GLN A 77 6.85 -6.54 10.45
CA GLN A 77 6.47 -7.87 10.02
C GLN A 77 5.07 -8.19 10.52
N GLY A 78 4.15 -8.50 9.62
CA GLY A 78 2.79 -8.82 10.02
C GLY A 78 1.83 -8.99 8.85
N ASP A 79 0.62 -9.39 9.21
CA ASP A 79 -0.48 -9.61 8.26
C ASP A 79 -1.34 -8.34 8.14
N ALA A 80 -1.50 -7.85 6.92
CA ALA A 80 -2.31 -6.65 6.64
C ALA A 80 -3.79 -6.81 7.02
N SER A 81 -4.30 -8.03 7.17
CA SER A 81 -5.65 -8.29 7.71
C SER A 81 -5.81 -7.96 9.19
N ARG A 82 -4.73 -7.57 9.86
CA ARG A 82 -4.67 -7.15 11.27
C ARG A 82 -4.00 -5.78 11.44
N LEU A 83 -4.14 -4.94 10.43
CA LEU A 83 -3.39 -3.71 10.29
C LEU A 83 -3.55 -2.75 11.47
N LYS A 84 -4.78 -2.55 11.97
CA LYS A 84 -5.03 -1.68 13.11
C LYS A 84 -4.26 -2.12 14.34
N LYS A 85 -4.35 -3.41 14.68
CA LYS A 85 -3.60 -3.98 15.80
C LYS A 85 -2.09 -3.81 15.62
N LEU A 86 -1.56 -4.10 14.44
CA LEU A 86 -0.13 -3.94 14.15
C LEU A 86 0.33 -2.51 14.35
N LEU A 87 -0.44 -1.53 13.91
CA LEU A 87 -0.06 -0.13 14.04
C LEU A 87 -0.22 0.38 15.47
N GLU A 88 -1.42 0.26 16.04
CA GLU A 88 -1.76 0.90 17.32
C GLU A 88 -1.22 0.11 18.52
N ASP A 89 -1.56 -1.17 18.64
CA ASP A 89 -1.26 -1.95 19.84
C ASP A 89 0.21 -2.38 19.89
N ASP A 90 0.72 -2.86 18.76
CA ASP A 90 2.05 -3.46 18.73
C ASP A 90 3.17 -2.40 18.50
N HIS A 91 2.86 -1.27 17.84
CA HIS A 91 3.87 -0.28 17.44
C HIS A 91 3.55 1.18 17.80
N GLY A 92 2.43 1.46 18.44
CA GLY A 92 2.07 2.78 18.95
C GLY A 92 1.83 3.84 17.87
N ILE A 93 1.54 3.44 16.62
CA ILE A 93 1.22 4.35 15.52
C ILE A 93 -0.29 4.54 15.50
N GLN A 94 -0.75 5.74 15.84
CA GLN A 94 -2.16 6.04 15.88
C GLN A 94 -2.77 6.08 14.48
N SER A 95 -3.94 5.48 14.28
CA SER A 95 -4.69 5.53 13.01
C SER A 95 -4.92 6.97 12.53
N SER A 96 -5.14 7.91 13.44
CA SER A 96 -5.33 9.33 13.11
C SER A 96 -4.11 9.98 12.43
N SER A 97 -2.92 9.37 12.55
CA SER A 97 -1.72 9.84 11.86
C SER A 97 -1.55 9.27 10.45
N VAL A 98 -2.36 8.30 10.05
CA VAL A 98 -2.25 7.67 8.73
C VAL A 98 -2.98 8.51 7.68
N ALA A 99 -2.25 9.15 6.79
CA ALA A 99 -2.81 9.97 5.72
C ALA A 99 -3.15 9.17 4.45
N CYS A 100 -2.41 8.09 4.20
CA CYS A 100 -2.51 7.33 2.97
C CYS A 100 -2.06 5.89 3.16
N ILE A 101 -2.71 4.98 2.46
CA ILE A 101 -2.26 3.58 2.31
C ILE A 101 -1.91 3.34 0.85
N VAL A 102 -0.72 2.76 0.61
CA VAL A 102 -0.25 2.33 -0.71
C VAL A 102 -0.16 0.82 -0.70
N SER A 103 -0.98 0.15 -1.48
CA SER A 103 -1.06 -1.31 -1.48
C SER A 103 -0.31 -1.92 -2.66
N GLY A 104 0.74 -2.67 -2.36
CA GLY A 104 1.45 -3.55 -3.27
C GLY A 104 0.88 -4.97 -3.32
N LEU A 105 -0.22 -5.23 -2.62
CA LEU A 105 -0.82 -6.55 -2.55
C LEU A 105 -1.60 -6.89 -3.83
N PRO A 106 -1.48 -8.11 -4.36
CA PRO A 106 -2.24 -8.55 -5.53
C PRO A 106 -3.67 -8.94 -5.13
N LEU A 107 -4.52 -7.96 -4.80
CA LEU A 107 -5.85 -8.19 -4.23
C LEU A 107 -6.73 -9.15 -5.07
N ARG A 108 -6.55 -9.18 -6.39
CA ARG A 108 -7.32 -10.10 -7.25
C ARG A 108 -6.87 -11.56 -7.16
N SER A 109 -5.67 -11.81 -6.65
CA SER A 109 -5.08 -13.15 -6.49
C SER A 109 -5.23 -13.69 -5.06
N LEU A 110 -5.71 -12.88 -4.14
CA LEU A 110 -5.95 -13.27 -2.76
C LEU A 110 -7.38 -13.82 -2.59
N PRO A 111 -7.61 -14.74 -1.63
CA PRO A 111 -8.95 -15.17 -1.29
C PRO A 111 -9.84 -14.00 -0.88
N THR A 112 -11.11 -14.01 -1.32
CA THR A 112 -12.06 -12.92 -1.04
C THR A 112 -12.17 -12.55 0.43
N PRO A 113 -12.28 -13.49 1.41
CA PRO A 113 -12.34 -13.13 2.83
C PRO A 113 -11.09 -12.39 3.33
N VAL A 114 -9.91 -12.72 2.78
CA VAL A 114 -8.66 -12.04 3.13
C VAL A 114 -8.68 -10.60 2.60
N VAL A 115 -9.12 -10.41 1.35
CA VAL A 115 -9.25 -9.08 0.75
C VAL A 115 -10.23 -8.22 1.53
N GLU A 116 -11.40 -8.76 1.88
CA GLU A 116 -12.41 -8.07 2.68
C GLU A 116 -11.85 -7.64 4.04
N SER A 117 -11.12 -8.52 4.73
CA SER A 117 -10.46 -8.18 6.00
C SER A 117 -9.44 -7.06 5.85
N ILE A 118 -8.57 -7.13 4.84
CA ILE A 118 -7.55 -6.09 4.58
C ILE A 118 -8.22 -4.75 4.31
N LEU A 119 -9.28 -4.72 3.49
CA LEU A 119 -9.97 -3.48 3.13
C LEU A 119 -10.79 -2.91 4.29
N ALA A 120 -11.38 -3.77 5.14
CA ALA A 120 -12.06 -3.34 6.37
C ALA A 120 -11.05 -2.70 7.35
N GLU A 121 -9.89 -3.29 7.52
CA GLU A 121 -8.80 -2.71 8.32
C GLU A 121 -8.32 -1.38 7.75
N ALA A 122 -8.08 -1.30 6.44
CA ALA A 122 -7.68 -0.06 5.77
C ALA A 122 -8.73 1.05 5.96
N GLN A 123 -10.01 0.70 5.82
CA GLN A 123 -11.11 1.64 6.04
C GLN A 123 -11.18 2.10 7.49
N SER A 124 -10.92 1.22 8.46
CA SER A 124 -10.98 1.56 9.89
C SER A 124 -9.93 2.57 10.30
N ILE A 125 -8.73 2.50 9.72
CA ILE A 125 -7.59 3.36 10.10
C ILE A 125 -7.50 4.65 9.30
N LEU A 126 -7.99 4.69 8.06
CA LEU A 126 -7.94 5.92 7.26
C LEU A 126 -8.93 6.95 7.82
N PRO A 127 -8.54 8.23 7.91
CA PRO A 127 -9.48 9.31 8.17
C PRO A 127 -10.42 9.53 6.97
N SER A 128 -11.51 10.25 7.14
CA SER A 128 -12.33 10.74 6.02
C SER A 128 -11.45 11.55 5.07
N GLY A 129 -11.56 11.31 3.78
CA GLY A 129 -10.67 11.86 2.75
C GLY A 129 -9.31 11.18 2.64
N GLY A 130 -8.99 10.23 3.51
CA GLY A 130 -7.76 9.43 3.43
C GLY A 130 -7.73 8.56 2.17
N ARG A 131 -6.56 8.41 1.56
CA ARG A 131 -6.40 7.71 0.27
C ARG A 131 -5.94 6.28 0.44
N PHE A 132 -6.56 5.39 -0.34
CA PHE A 132 -6.09 4.03 -0.58
C PHE A 132 -5.67 3.91 -2.05
N ILE A 133 -4.38 3.67 -2.29
CA ILE A 133 -3.78 3.59 -3.62
C ILE A 133 -3.47 2.13 -3.90
N GLN A 134 -4.05 1.59 -4.96
CA GLN A 134 -3.92 0.19 -5.36
C GLN A 134 -3.51 0.09 -6.81
N PHE A 135 -2.66 -0.88 -7.15
CA PHE A 135 -2.44 -1.27 -8.52
C PHE A 135 -3.12 -2.60 -8.85
N THR A 136 -3.36 -2.82 -10.13
CA THR A 136 -3.80 -4.12 -10.67
C THR A 136 -3.25 -4.32 -12.07
N TYR A 137 -2.93 -5.56 -12.42
CA TYR A 137 -2.62 -5.93 -13.80
C TYR A 137 -3.88 -6.15 -14.65
N ASP A 138 -5.05 -6.18 -14.01
CA ASP A 138 -6.32 -6.15 -14.72
C ASP A 138 -6.65 -4.70 -15.11
N ILE A 139 -6.36 -4.36 -16.36
CA ILE A 139 -6.58 -3.01 -16.91
C ILE A 139 -8.04 -2.73 -17.27
N ARG A 140 -8.94 -3.72 -17.11
CA ARG A 140 -10.38 -3.50 -17.29
C ARG A 140 -10.88 -2.42 -16.34
N LYS A 141 -11.89 -1.67 -16.75
CA LYS A 141 -12.39 -0.51 -15.99
C LYS A 141 -13.12 -0.88 -14.68
N THR A 142 -13.50 -2.13 -14.49
CA THR A 142 -14.25 -2.57 -13.32
C THR A 142 -13.32 -2.72 -12.11
N PRO A 143 -13.51 -1.95 -11.03
CA PRO A 143 -12.74 -2.15 -9.80
C PRO A 143 -13.11 -3.47 -9.12
N ASN A 144 -12.26 -3.92 -8.19
CA ASN A 144 -12.60 -5.06 -7.34
C ASN A 144 -13.85 -4.71 -6.52
N PRO A 145 -14.92 -5.55 -6.52
CA PRO A 145 -16.14 -5.29 -5.75
C PRO A 145 -15.91 -5.05 -4.25
N ALA A 146 -14.88 -5.65 -3.67
CA ALA A 146 -14.51 -5.45 -2.27
C ALA A 146 -14.10 -3.99 -1.96
N LEU A 147 -13.78 -3.18 -2.97
CA LEU A 147 -13.47 -1.75 -2.83
C LEU A 147 -14.71 -0.85 -2.85
N SER A 148 -15.93 -1.42 -2.87
CA SER A 148 -17.19 -0.66 -2.95
C SER A 148 -17.43 0.32 -1.78
N ALA A 149 -16.79 0.08 -0.63
CA ALA A 149 -16.86 0.97 0.53
C ALA A 149 -16.00 2.26 0.37
N PHE A 150 -15.20 2.34 -0.69
CA PHE A 150 -14.39 3.51 -1.01
C PHE A 150 -14.92 4.22 -2.25
N HIS A 151 -14.76 5.54 -2.30
CA HIS A 151 -15.03 6.32 -3.50
C HIS A 151 -13.80 6.30 -4.42
N ARG A 152 -13.95 5.80 -5.65
CA ARG A 152 -12.86 5.84 -6.62
C ARG A 152 -12.71 7.26 -7.18
N ARG A 153 -11.60 7.92 -6.86
CA ARG A 153 -11.27 9.27 -7.34
C ARG A 153 -10.65 9.30 -8.73
N ASN A 154 -9.70 8.40 -8.94
CA ASN A 154 -8.89 8.41 -10.15
C ASN A 154 -8.48 7.01 -10.55
N THR A 155 -8.26 6.84 -11.86
CA THR A 155 -7.73 5.61 -12.42
C THR A 155 -6.80 5.94 -13.57
N ARG A 156 -5.62 5.34 -13.63
CA ARG A 156 -4.63 5.52 -14.70
C ARG A 156 -4.02 4.19 -15.11
N VAL A 157 -3.98 3.95 -16.43
CA VAL A 157 -3.26 2.80 -16.98
C VAL A 157 -1.80 3.20 -17.23
N VAL A 158 -0.89 2.36 -16.78
CA VAL A 158 0.55 2.49 -16.94
C VAL A 158 1.00 1.53 -18.02
N TRP A 159 0.93 1.99 -19.27
CA TRP A 159 1.25 1.17 -20.46
C TRP A 159 2.73 0.82 -20.56
N MET A 160 3.61 1.66 -20.00
CA MET A 160 5.06 1.42 -20.00
C MET A 160 5.51 0.41 -18.95
N ASN A 161 4.61 -0.07 -18.09
CA ASN A 161 4.88 -1.20 -17.23
C ASN A 161 4.67 -2.50 -18.02
N PHE A 162 5.49 -3.52 -17.76
CA PHE A 162 5.36 -4.80 -18.46
C PHE A 162 5.18 -5.94 -17.45
N PRO A 163 3.99 -6.57 -17.40
CA PRO A 163 2.78 -6.26 -18.17
C PRO A 163 2.18 -4.90 -17.81
N PRO A 164 1.35 -4.30 -18.67
CA PRO A 164 0.63 -3.06 -18.36
C PRO A 164 -0.16 -3.20 -17.05
N ALA A 165 -0.18 -2.13 -16.28
CA ALA A 165 -0.87 -2.10 -14.99
C ALA A 165 -1.77 -0.87 -14.88
N ARG A 166 -2.75 -0.92 -13.99
CA ARG A 166 -3.62 0.19 -13.68
C ARG A 166 -3.41 0.61 -12.23
N VAL A 167 -3.30 1.90 -12.00
CA VAL A 167 -3.28 2.51 -10.67
C VAL A 167 -4.63 3.13 -10.40
N ASP A 168 -5.30 2.69 -9.37
CA ASP A 168 -6.56 3.22 -8.87
C ASP A 168 -6.33 3.96 -7.56
N VAL A 169 -6.94 5.13 -7.43
CA VAL A 169 -6.95 5.93 -6.20
C VAL A 169 -8.36 5.94 -5.65
N PHE A 170 -8.50 5.44 -4.45
CA PHE A 170 -9.74 5.44 -3.69
C PHE A 170 -9.63 6.39 -2.51
N GLU A 171 -10.76 6.92 -2.09
CA GLU A 171 -10.85 7.80 -0.93
C GLU A 171 -11.91 7.29 0.02
N LYS A 172 -11.63 7.34 1.31
CA LYS A 172 -12.62 7.03 2.32
C LYS A 172 -13.65 8.16 2.38
N PRO A 173 -14.95 7.83 2.33
CA PRO A 173 -16.04 8.81 2.51
C PRO A 173 -15.96 9.63 3.78
#